data_b37ca48731b0da60199f17ae9145f5dd
#
_entry.id   b37ca48731b0da60199f17ae9145f5dd
#
_cell.length_a   1.000
_cell.length_b   1.000
_cell.length_c   1.000
_cell.angle_alpha   90.00
_cell.angle_beta   90.00
_cell.angle_gamma   90.00
#
_symmetry.space_group_name_H-M   'P 1'
#
loop_
_entity.id
_entity.type
_entity.pdbx_description
1 polymer ?
#
loop_
_entity_poly.entity_id
_entity_poly.type
_entity_poly.pdbx_seq_one_letter_code
_entity_poly.pdbx_strand_id
1 'polypeptide(L)'
;MYVINAENVNDALDQGLRLIKAEGVAVPSRNGMTLELPAPVTTVYKNPAQRVLVSSARDANPFFHLMESLWILAGREDVKFLGEFNKRMVDFSDDGEVFNAPYGHRMRNHFPSIYHGETTLDQLKTVINILRSDPNSRQAVVQIWDSKDLAPEINTKDKACNMSIVFRIRNQRLDMTVYNRSNDMIWGAYGANVVQFSMIQEYVAASLGVNMGTYSQVSNSFHVYTEGAAGDAYNRTNEGFQGRFNPYESCECLVKMSHAGIRWFNQDLKQLFKIYDDFGLGEVATVTYWKSAYFEDLVLPMLRAYVVYKLHGPTRASEYLSFIEADDWRMACATWLETRVTNMGKL
;
A
#
# COMPACT_ATOMS: atom_id res chain seq x y z
N MET A 1 -5.03 6.66 -24.47
CA MET A 1 -4.68 5.91 -23.26
C MET A 1 -3.18 5.65 -23.29
N TYR A 2 -2.47 5.93 -22.20
CA TYR A 2 -1.06 5.61 -22.02
C TYR A 2 -0.91 4.25 -21.37
N VAL A 3 0.16 3.53 -21.67
CA VAL A 3 0.48 2.24 -21.03
C VAL A 3 1.94 2.27 -20.58
N ILE A 4 2.15 2.05 -19.29
CA ILE A 4 3.47 1.87 -18.67
C ILE A 4 3.63 0.39 -18.35
N ASN A 5 4.57 -0.27 -19.01
CA ASN A 5 4.90 -1.67 -18.76
C ASN A 5 6.17 -1.72 -17.91
N ALA A 6 6.00 -2.01 -16.63
CA ALA A 6 7.06 -1.99 -15.65
C ALA A 6 7.37 -3.39 -15.10
N GLU A 7 8.64 -3.65 -14.85
CA GLU A 7 9.03 -4.87 -14.13
C GLU A 7 8.59 -4.78 -12.67
N ASN A 8 8.76 -3.61 -12.04
CA ASN A 8 8.45 -3.35 -10.64
C ASN A 8 8.14 -1.86 -10.39
N VAL A 9 7.94 -1.44 -9.12
CA VAL A 9 7.58 -0.07 -8.77
C VAL A 9 8.68 0.94 -9.09
N ASN A 10 9.96 0.57 -8.99
CA ASN A 10 11.08 1.50 -9.25
C ASN A 10 11.16 1.83 -10.74
N ASP A 11 10.97 0.81 -11.60
CA ASP A 11 10.86 1.00 -13.06
C ASP A 11 9.60 1.80 -13.43
N ALA A 12 8.47 1.55 -12.76
CA ALA A 12 7.24 2.31 -12.98
C ALA A 12 7.40 3.81 -12.65
N LEU A 13 8.08 4.13 -11.54
CA LEU A 13 8.35 5.51 -11.15
C LEU A 13 9.19 6.24 -12.21
N ASP A 14 10.27 5.61 -12.71
CA ASP A 14 11.13 6.18 -13.74
C ASP A 14 10.33 6.47 -15.04
N GLN A 15 9.57 5.48 -15.51
CA GLN A 15 8.74 5.65 -16.71
C GLN A 15 7.65 6.72 -16.51
N GLY A 16 7.00 6.75 -15.32
CA GLY A 16 5.97 7.73 -14.98
C GLY A 16 6.51 9.16 -14.91
N LEU A 17 7.70 9.37 -14.31
CA LEU A 17 8.35 10.69 -14.27
C LEU A 17 8.67 11.20 -15.67
N ARG A 18 9.20 10.35 -16.54
CA ARG A 18 9.45 10.72 -17.94
C ARG A 18 8.18 11.07 -18.69
N LEU A 19 7.12 10.28 -18.49
CA LEU A 19 5.85 10.46 -19.16
C LEU A 19 5.15 11.76 -18.70
N ILE A 20 5.08 12.03 -17.40
CA ILE A 20 4.44 13.24 -16.86
C ILE A 20 5.20 14.50 -17.29
N LYS A 21 6.54 14.43 -17.37
CA LYS A 21 7.37 15.53 -17.83
C LYS A 21 7.18 15.84 -19.32
N ALA A 22 6.98 14.82 -20.15
CA ALA A 22 6.83 14.95 -21.60
C ALA A 22 5.42 15.37 -22.02
N GLU A 23 4.38 14.85 -21.37
CA GLU A 23 2.99 14.90 -21.83
C GLU A 23 2.03 15.57 -20.83
N GLY A 24 2.50 15.86 -19.60
CA GLY A 24 1.66 16.43 -18.55
C GLY A 24 1.21 17.85 -18.90
N VAL A 25 -0.08 18.14 -18.70
CA VAL A 25 -0.66 19.46 -18.84
C VAL A 25 -1.06 20.01 -17.48
N ALA A 26 -0.94 21.34 -17.31
CA ALA A 26 -1.32 22.01 -16.07
C ALA A 26 -2.85 22.02 -15.91
N VAL A 27 -3.36 21.46 -14.81
CA VAL A 27 -4.80 21.40 -14.49
C VAL A 27 -5.01 21.86 -13.05
N PRO A 28 -5.90 22.82 -12.79
CA PRO A 28 -6.26 23.20 -11.43
C PRO A 28 -7.08 22.10 -10.76
N SER A 29 -6.79 21.83 -9.49
CA SER A 29 -7.57 20.91 -8.66
C SER A 29 -8.01 21.56 -7.35
N ARG A 30 -8.88 20.90 -6.58
CA ARG A 30 -9.28 21.41 -5.25
C ARG A 30 -8.11 21.53 -4.25
N ASN A 31 -7.02 20.79 -4.49
CA ASN A 31 -5.85 20.73 -3.60
C ASN A 31 -4.62 21.44 -4.20
N GLY A 32 -4.78 22.32 -5.19
CA GLY A 32 -3.70 23.06 -5.87
C GLY A 32 -3.49 22.62 -7.31
N MET A 33 -2.47 23.20 -7.95
CA MET A 33 -2.12 22.89 -9.33
C MET A 33 -1.52 21.50 -9.48
N THR A 34 -1.87 20.86 -10.59
CA THR A 34 -1.31 19.55 -10.98
C THR A 34 -0.74 19.59 -12.38
N LEU A 35 0.20 18.69 -12.66
CA LEU A 35 0.46 18.19 -14.02
C LEU A 35 -0.30 16.88 -14.16
N GLU A 36 -1.23 16.82 -15.10
CA GLU A 36 -2.09 15.66 -15.36
C GLU A 36 -1.90 15.19 -16.80
N LEU A 37 -1.88 13.87 -17.00
CA LEU A 37 -1.87 13.33 -18.35
C LEU A 37 -3.24 13.50 -19.02
N PRO A 38 -3.31 13.91 -20.32
CA PRO A 38 -4.56 14.24 -21.00
C PRO A 38 -5.43 13.02 -21.33
N ALA A 39 -5.00 11.81 -20.94
CA ALA A 39 -5.74 10.56 -21.11
C ALA A 39 -5.41 9.56 -19.99
N PRO A 40 -6.30 8.59 -19.73
CA PRO A 40 -6.07 7.56 -18.71
C PRO A 40 -4.75 6.80 -18.90
N VAL A 41 -4.15 6.39 -17.78
CA VAL A 41 -2.90 5.62 -17.73
C VAL A 41 -3.17 4.24 -17.16
N THR A 42 -2.63 3.21 -17.82
CA THR A 42 -2.52 1.87 -17.24
C THR A 42 -1.08 1.56 -16.93
N THR A 43 -0.76 1.35 -15.66
CA THR A 43 0.55 0.80 -15.24
C THR A 43 0.41 -0.69 -15.02
N VAL A 44 1.22 -1.48 -15.73
CA VAL A 44 1.26 -2.95 -15.62
C VAL A 44 2.54 -3.36 -14.93
N TYR A 45 2.43 -3.93 -13.72
CA TYR A 45 3.56 -4.50 -12.98
C TYR A 45 3.66 -5.99 -13.29
N LYS A 46 4.79 -6.42 -13.88
CA LYS A 46 5.05 -7.83 -14.20
C LYS A 46 5.39 -8.64 -12.96
N ASN A 47 6.10 -8.00 -12.02
CA ASN A 47 6.51 -8.59 -10.74
C ASN A 47 5.94 -7.79 -9.56
N PRO A 48 4.62 -7.88 -9.27
CA PRO A 48 3.99 -7.05 -8.25
C PRO A 48 4.45 -7.33 -6.81
N ALA A 49 5.13 -8.46 -6.54
CA ALA A 49 5.80 -8.70 -5.27
C ALA A 49 7.00 -7.75 -5.05
N GLN A 50 7.59 -7.22 -6.12
CA GLN A 50 8.63 -6.21 -6.11
C GLN A 50 8.02 -4.80 -5.97
N ARG A 51 7.41 -4.54 -4.81
CA ARG A 51 6.54 -3.39 -4.52
C ARG A 51 7.21 -2.27 -3.75
N VAL A 52 8.42 -2.50 -3.26
CA VAL A 52 9.10 -1.55 -2.36
C VAL A 52 9.88 -0.54 -3.16
N LEU A 53 9.58 0.73 -2.94
CA LEU A 53 10.31 1.84 -3.55
C LEU A 53 11.49 2.23 -2.67
N VAL A 54 12.71 2.12 -3.22
CA VAL A 54 13.94 2.53 -2.55
C VAL A 54 14.45 3.81 -3.21
N SER A 55 14.15 4.95 -2.59
CA SER A 55 14.55 6.28 -3.09
C SER A 55 14.61 7.29 -1.95
N SER A 56 15.81 7.80 -1.65
CA SER A 56 15.97 8.88 -0.67
C SER A 56 15.29 10.18 -1.11
N ALA A 57 15.26 10.45 -2.41
CA ALA A 57 14.62 11.62 -2.99
C ALA A 57 13.09 11.58 -2.80
N ARG A 58 12.46 10.40 -2.99
CA ARG A 58 11.03 10.21 -2.75
C ARG A 58 10.69 10.17 -1.26
N ASP A 59 11.62 9.72 -0.44
CA ASP A 59 11.48 9.59 1.02
C ASP A 59 10.19 8.84 1.44
N ALA A 60 9.91 7.71 0.78
CA ALA A 60 8.79 6.86 1.12
C ALA A 60 9.00 6.21 2.49
N ASN A 61 8.00 6.27 3.37
CA ASN A 61 8.06 5.63 4.69
C ASN A 61 7.70 4.13 4.57
N PRO A 62 8.68 3.20 4.60
CA PRO A 62 8.39 1.78 4.44
C PRO A 62 7.61 1.20 5.62
N PHE A 63 7.84 1.70 6.82
CA PHE A 63 7.11 1.28 8.01
C PHE A 63 5.62 1.60 7.88
N PHE A 64 5.30 2.82 7.44
CA PHE A 64 3.93 3.21 7.17
C PHE A 64 3.29 2.33 6.10
N HIS A 65 3.94 2.12 4.96
CA HIS A 65 3.38 1.35 3.85
C HIS A 65 3.05 -0.10 4.22
N LEU A 66 3.94 -0.78 4.99
CA LEU A 66 3.67 -2.13 5.45
C LEU A 66 2.50 -2.16 6.43
N MET A 67 2.52 -1.29 7.44
CA MET A 67 1.51 -1.28 8.51
C MET A 67 0.14 -0.84 8.00
N GLU A 68 0.08 0.12 7.08
CA GLU A 68 -1.16 0.50 6.39
C GLU A 68 -1.76 -0.67 5.60
N SER A 69 -0.91 -1.44 4.90
CA SER A 69 -1.37 -2.62 4.17
C SER A 69 -1.94 -3.71 5.08
N LEU A 70 -1.36 -3.92 6.27
CA LEU A 70 -1.90 -4.82 7.28
C LEU A 70 -3.21 -4.30 7.87
N TRP A 71 -3.31 -2.99 8.13
CA TRP A 71 -4.52 -2.30 8.58
C TRP A 71 -5.65 -2.46 7.55
N ILE A 72 -5.36 -2.33 6.26
CA ILE A 72 -6.30 -2.58 5.16
C ILE A 72 -6.75 -4.05 5.15
N LEU A 73 -5.82 -5.01 5.21
CA LEU A 73 -6.13 -6.44 5.24
C LEU A 73 -6.97 -6.84 6.47
N ALA A 74 -6.80 -6.13 7.59
CA ALA A 74 -7.61 -6.33 8.79
C ALA A 74 -9.03 -5.73 8.69
N GLY A 75 -9.31 -4.91 7.66
CA GLY A 75 -10.61 -4.26 7.48
C GLY A 75 -10.87 -3.12 8.46
N ARG A 76 -9.82 -2.45 8.94
CA ARG A 76 -9.90 -1.36 9.92
C ARG A 76 -10.27 -0.03 9.26
N GLU A 77 -10.70 0.93 10.10
CA GLU A 77 -11.11 2.28 9.69
C GLU A 77 -10.55 3.39 10.60
N ASP A 78 -9.90 3.00 11.73
CA ASP A 78 -9.40 3.93 12.75
C ASP A 78 -8.19 4.74 12.28
N VAL A 79 -8.18 6.03 12.62
CA VAL A 79 -7.07 6.96 12.37
C VAL A 79 -5.88 6.68 13.29
N LYS A 80 -6.17 6.26 14.53
CA LYS A 80 -5.21 6.11 15.61
C LYS A 80 -4.00 5.28 15.22
N PHE A 81 -4.21 4.08 14.65
CA PHE A 81 -3.11 3.19 14.27
C PHE A 81 -2.23 3.79 13.18
N LEU A 82 -2.81 4.34 12.13
CA LEU A 82 -2.04 4.95 11.03
C LEU A 82 -1.30 6.22 11.49
N GLY A 83 -1.87 6.95 12.43
CA GLY A 83 -1.26 8.12 13.07
C GLY A 83 0.04 7.82 13.81
N GLU A 84 0.24 6.59 14.31
CA GLU A 84 1.52 6.15 14.90
C GLU A 84 2.69 6.26 13.91
N PHE A 85 2.44 5.96 12.63
CA PHE A 85 3.45 5.91 11.56
C PHE A 85 3.49 7.19 10.71
N ASN A 86 2.37 7.91 10.63
CA ASN A 86 2.24 9.17 9.91
C ASN A 86 1.22 10.08 10.59
N LYS A 87 1.69 11.07 11.34
CA LYS A 87 0.84 12.00 12.11
C LYS A 87 -0.16 12.78 11.23
N ARG A 88 0.14 12.96 9.94
CA ARG A 88 -0.74 13.68 9.01
C ARG A 88 -1.98 12.88 8.60
N MET A 89 -2.09 11.61 8.98
CA MET A 89 -3.28 10.81 8.66
C MET A 89 -4.56 11.39 9.27
N VAL A 90 -4.46 12.07 10.41
CA VAL A 90 -5.60 12.78 11.03
C VAL A 90 -6.17 13.87 10.15
N ASP A 91 -5.36 14.48 9.26
CA ASP A 91 -5.80 15.56 8.37
C ASP A 91 -6.85 15.09 7.35
N PHE A 92 -6.90 13.78 7.07
CA PHE A 92 -7.84 13.15 6.13
C PHE A 92 -9.12 12.65 6.81
N SER A 93 -9.22 12.69 8.13
CA SER A 93 -10.42 12.34 8.87
C SER A 93 -11.26 13.58 9.19
N ASP A 94 -12.58 13.43 9.19
CA ASP A 94 -13.50 14.52 9.53
C ASP A 94 -13.66 14.68 11.05
N ASP A 95 -13.60 13.61 11.81
CA ASP A 95 -13.75 13.57 13.28
C ASP A 95 -12.45 13.30 14.04
N GLY A 96 -11.37 12.89 13.33
CA GLY A 96 -10.09 12.50 13.91
C GLY A 96 -10.06 11.07 14.45
N GLU A 97 -11.16 10.32 14.37
CA GLU A 97 -11.28 8.96 14.89
C GLU A 97 -11.29 7.90 13.79
N VAL A 98 -12.11 8.09 12.75
CA VAL A 98 -12.25 7.17 11.63
C VAL A 98 -12.13 7.87 10.27
N PHE A 99 -11.80 7.10 9.23
CA PHE A 99 -11.86 7.56 7.85
C PHE A 99 -13.25 7.31 7.26
N ASN A 100 -13.66 8.15 6.31
CA ASN A 100 -14.95 7.99 5.62
C ASN A 100 -14.92 6.87 4.57
N ALA A 101 -13.80 6.68 3.89
CA ALA A 101 -13.69 5.71 2.79
C ALA A 101 -12.47 4.79 2.93
N PRO A 102 -12.21 4.18 4.11
CA PRO A 102 -11.05 3.32 4.33
C PRO A 102 -11.20 2.04 3.51
N TYR A 103 -10.24 1.76 2.64
CA TYR A 103 -10.33 0.69 1.63
C TYR A 103 -10.57 -0.69 2.27
N GLY A 104 -9.88 -0.99 3.37
CA GLY A 104 -10.02 -2.26 4.06
C GLY A 104 -11.42 -2.48 4.62
N HIS A 105 -11.97 -1.48 5.30
CA HIS A 105 -13.33 -1.50 5.83
C HIS A 105 -14.35 -1.63 4.68
N ARG A 106 -14.19 -0.84 3.60
CA ARG A 106 -15.04 -0.92 2.41
C ARG A 106 -15.03 -2.31 1.78
N MET A 107 -13.91 -2.99 1.75
CA MET A 107 -13.79 -4.33 1.20
C MET A 107 -14.36 -5.42 2.11
N ARG A 108 -14.40 -5.22 3.43
CA ARG A 108 -14.68 -6.32 4.37
C ARG A 108 -15.90 -6.10 5.28
N ASN A 109 -16.27 -4.85 5.57
CA ASN A 109 -17.22 -4.54 6.64
C ASN A 109 -18.28 -3.50 6.27
N HIS A 110 -18.28 -2.95 5.06
CA HIS A 110 -19.10 -1.80 4.69
C HIS A 110 -20.40 -2.19 3.98
N PHE A 111 -20.31 -3.03 2.97
CA PHE A 111 -21.48 -3.36 2.14
C PHE A 111 -22.36 -4.40 2.83
N PRO A 112 -23.71 -4.31 2.69
CA PRO A 112 -24.62 -5.24 3.35
C PRO A 112 -24.45 -6.65 2.80
N SER A 113 -24.56 -7.65 3.69
CA SER A 113 -24.57 -9.05 3.32
C SER A 113 -26.00 -9.52 2.99
N ILE A 114 -26.08 -10.40 1.99
CA ILE A 114 -27.33 -11.14 1.69
C ILE A 114 -27.39 -12.50 2.42
N TYR A 115 -26.31 -12.88 3.11
CA TYR A 115 -26.24 -14.15 3.82
C TYR A 115 -26.85 -14.05 5.22
N HIS A 116 -27.61 -15.07 5.60
CA HIS A 116 -28.23 -15.14 6.93
C HIS A 116 -27.17 -15.15 8.04
N GLY A 117 -27.37 -14.30 9.03
CA GLY A 117 -26.47 -14.17 10.18
C GLY A 117 -25.27 -13.27 9.99
N GLU A 118 -25.08 -12.71 8.79
CA GLU A 118 -24.04 -11.71 8.52
C GLU A 118 -24.69 -10.34 8.25
N THR A 119 -24.19 -9.28 8.88
CA THR A 119 -24.67 -7.90 8.64
C THR A 119 -23.96 -7.27 7.45
N THR A 120 -22.70 -7.60 7.26
CA THR A 120 -21.84 -7.04 6.21
C THR A 120 -21.14 -8.14 5.41
N LEU A 121 -20.86 -7.84 4.15
CA LEU A 121 -20.21 -8.75 3.21
C LEU A 121 -18.69 -8.58 3.24
N ASP A 122 -17.96 -9.59 3.68
CA ASP A 122 -16.51 -9.67 3.45
C ASP A 122 -16.25 -10.07 1.98
N GLN A 123 -16.04 -9.06 1.14
CA GLN A 123 -15.84 -9.27 -0.30
C GLN A 123 -14.55 -10.03 -0.60
N LEU A 124 -13.46 -9.84 0.19
CA LEU A 124 -12.22 -10.60 -0.01
C LEU A 124 -12.42 -12.08 0.24
N LYS A 125 -13.11 -12.45 1.33
CA LYS A 125 -13.49 -13.83 1.61
C LYS A 125 -14.37 -14.40 0.48
N THR A 126 -15.31 -13.60 0.00
CA THR A 126 -16.26 -14.01 -1.05
C THR A 126 -15.55 -14.28 -2.38
N VAL A 127 -14.68 -13.38 -2.86
CA VAL A 127 -13.95 -13.59 -4.13
C VAL A 127 -12.99 -14.76 -4.05
N ILE A 128 -12.37 -15.01 -2.88
CA ILE A 128 -11.54 -16.21 -2.65
C ILE A 128 -12.41 -17.48 -2.80
N ASN A 129 -13.61 -17.51 -2.24
CA ASN A 129 -14.51 -18.64 -2.33
C ASN A 129 -15.03 -18.85 -3.77
N ILE A 130 -15.36 -17.76 -4.49
CA ILE A 130 -15.76 -17.82 -5.91
C ILE A 130 -14.63 -18.45 -6.75
N LEU A 131 -13.40 -17.95 -6.63
CA LEU A 131 -12.27 -18.43 -7.43
C LEU A 131 -11.81 -19.85 -7.00
N ARG A 132 -12.04 -20.25 -5.76
CA ARG A 132 -11.78 -21.62 -5.30
C ARG A 132 -12.78 -22.60 -5.90
N SER A 133 -14.05 -22.21 -6.00
CA SER A 133 -15.12 -23.01 -6.62
C SER A 133 -15.02 -23.06 -8.12
N ASP A 134 -14.74 -21.93 -8.77
CA ASP A 134 -14.53 -21.80 -10.21
C ASP A 134 -13.34 -20.89 -10.52
N PRO A 135 -12.15 -21.46 -10.79
CA PRO A 135 -10.96 -20.69 -11.13
C PRO A 135 -11.12 -19.83 -12.41
N ASN A 136 -12.07 -20.14 -13.26
CA ASN A 136 -12.37 -19.40 -14.49
C ASN A 136 -13.43 -18.31 -14.29
N SER A 137 -13.97 -18.15 -13.09
CA SER A 137 -15.01 -17.17 -12.80
C SER A 137 -14.57 -15.75 -13.21
N ARG A 138 -15.51 -15.00 -13.78
CA ARG A 138 -15.39 -13.57 -14.11
C ARG A 138 -16.08 -12.67 -13.09
N GLN A 139 -16.55 -13.23 -11.98
CA GLN A 139 -17.34 -12.56 -10.96
C GLN A 139 -16.50 -12.14 -9.73
N ALA A 140 -15.19 -12.41 -9.75
CA ALA A 140 -14.31 -12.04 -8.65
C ALA A 140 -14.00 -10.53 -8.67
N VAL A 141 -14.99 -9.73 -8.26
CA VAL A 141 -14.97 -8.26 -8.21
C VAL A 141 -15.13 -7.82 -6.78
N VAL A 142 -14.30 -6.89 -6.36
CA VAL A 142 -14.38 -6.19 -5.06
C VAL A 142 -14.68 -4.73 -5.32
N GLN A 143 -15.73 -4.21 -4.69
CA GLN A 143 -16.15 -2.83 -4.78
C GLN A 143 -15.61 -2.03 -3.60
N ILE A 144 -15.02 -0.85 -3.87
CA ILE A 144 -14.54 0.09 -2.85
C ILE A 144 -15.40 1.37 -2.89
N TRP A 145 -15.67 1.88 -4.10
CA TRP A 145 -16.51 3.07 -4.29
C TRP A 145 -17.96 2.77 -3.92
N ASP A 146 -18.54 3.64 -3.10
CA ASP A 146 -19.98 3.61 -2.78
C ASP A 146 -20.70 4.74 -3.52
N SER A 147 -21.88 4.47 -4.05
CA SER A 147 -22.74 5.48 -4.70
C SER A 147 -23.05 6.67 -3.78
N LYS A 148 -23.04 6.47 -2.46
CA LYS A 148 -23.17 7.54 -1.45
C LYS A 148 -22.04 8.56 -1.53
N ASP A 149 -20.85 8.18 -2.03
CA ASP A 149 -19.74 9.12 -2.23
C ASP A 149 -20.04 10.21 -3.26
N LEU A 150 -21.08 10.02 -4.10
CA LEU A 150 -21.57 11.02 -5.05
C LEU A 150 -22.49 12.06 -4.40
N ALA A 151 -23.07 11.78 -3.22
CA ALA A 151 -24.01 12.68 -2.60
C ALA A 151 -23.36 14.04 -2.30
N PRO A 152 -23.96 15.17 -2.77
CA PRO A 152 -23.37 16.51 -2.58
C PRO A 152 -23.29 16.91 -1.10
N GLU A 153 -24.22 16.38 -0.29
CA GLU A 153 -24.30 16.63 1.15
C GLU A 153 -23.16 15.99 1.92
N ILE A 154 -22.53 14.96 1.33
CA ILE A 154 -21.39 14.26 1.92
C ILE A 154 -20.10 14.96 1.50
N ASN A 155 -19.82 16.08 2.16
CA ASN A 155 -18.58 16.84 1.96
C ASN A 155 -17.48 16.33 2.91
N THR A 156 -17.02 15.09 2.67
CA THR A 156 -15.96 14.48 3.47
C THR A 156 -14.58 14.78 2.90
N LYS A 157 -13.56 14.83 3.78
CA LYS A 157 -12.16 15.00 3.39
C LYS A 157 -11.65 13.79 2.62
N ASP A 158 -12.09 12.58 3.01
CA ASP A 158 -11.68 11.32 2.44
C ASP A 158 -12.79 10.72 1.56
N LYS A 159 -12.54 10.69 0.24
CA LYS A 159 -13.35 9.99 -0.76
C LYS A 159 -12.46 8.98 -1.49
N ALA A 160 -12.89 7.73 -1.58
CA ALA A 160 -12.13 6.66 -2.21
C ALA A 160 -11.60 7.06 -3.60
N CYS A 161 -10.29 7.00 -3.79
CA CYS A 161 -9.65 7.19 -5.10
C CYS A 161 -9.66 5.90 -5.90
N ASN A 162 -9.50 4.76 -5.23
CA ASN A 162 -9.62 3.43 -5.81
C ASN A 162 -11.09 3.01 -5.81
N MET A 163 -11.57 2.52 -6.96
CA MET A 163 -13.00 2.26 -7.15
C MET A 163 -13.35 0.79 -7.02
N SER A 164 -12.59 -0.08 -7.66
CA SER A 164 -12.83 -1.52 -7.68
C SER A 164 -11.58 -2.32 -8.00
N ILE A 165 -11.62 -3.60 -7.62
CA ILE A 165 -10.58 -4.59 -7.92
C ILE A 165 -11.23 -5.75 -8.66
N VAL A 166 -10.58 -6.25 -9.72
CA VAL A 166 -11.00 -7.44 -10.44
C VAL A 166 -9.87 -8.45 -10.42
N PHE A 167 -10.19 -9.70 -10.04
CA PHE A 167 -9.24 -10.81 -10.02
C PHE A 167 -9.53 -11.82 -11.10
N ARG A 168 -8.48 -12.41 -11.67
CA ARG A 168 -8.55 -13.48 -12.66
C ARG A 168 -7.41 -14.46 -12.45
N ILE A 169 -7.71 -15.77 -12.48
CA ILE A 169 -6.66 -16.78 -12.55
C ILE A 169 -6.39 -17.11 -14.02
N ARG A 170 -5.12 -17.01 -14.43
CA ARG A 170 -4.61 -17.40 -15.74
C ARG A 170 -3.28 -18.12 -15.58
N ASN A 171 -3.13 -19.29 -16.20
CA ASN A 171 -1.88 -20.06 -16.13
C ASN A 171 -1.38 -20.26 -14.68
N GLN A 172 -2.26 -20.64 -13.78
CA GLN A 172 -1.98 -20.84 -12.33
C GLN A 172 -1.42 -19.57 -11.63
N ARG A 173 -1.73 -18.40 -12.16
CA ARG A 173 -1.34 -17.11 -11.60
C ARG A 173 -2.55 -16.22 -11.41
N LEU A 174 -2.61 -15.51 -10.30
CA LEU A 174 -3.68 -14.56 -10.01
C LEU A 174 -3.30 -13.19 -10.56
N ASP A 175 -3.93 -12.78 -11.66
CA ASP A 175 -3.88 -11.41 -12.16
C ASP A 175 -4.87 -10.54 -11.39
N MET A 176 -4.52 -9.27 -11.22
CA MET A 176 -5.35 -8.27 -10.57
C MET A 176 -5.39 -6.99 -11.41
N THR A 177 -6.58 -6.39 -11.53
CA THR A 177 -6.75 -5.06 -12.09
C THR A 177 -7.45 -4.16 -11.08
N VAL A 178 -6.86 -2.99 -10.81
CA VAL A 178 -7.43 -1.95 -9.92
C VAL A 178 -7.81 -0.75 -10.74
N TYR A 179 -9.02 -0.24 -10.56
CA TYR A 179 -9.54 0.93 -11.24
C TYR A 179 -9.58 2.12 -10.30
N ASN A 180 -8.96 3.23 -10.72
CA ASN A 180 -8.84 4.45 -9.94
C ASN A 180 -9.48 5.61 -10.70
N ARG A 181 -10.35 6.40 -10.02
CA ARG A 181 -10.88 7.64 -10.58
C ARG A 181 -9.82 8.75 -10.59
N SER A 182 -8.92 8.72 -9.61
CA SER A 182 -7.87 9.72 -9.37
C SER A 182 -6.67 9.02 -8.74
N ASN A 183 -5.46 9.34 -9.22
CA ASN A 183 -4.26 8.69 -8.72
C ASN A 183 -3.05 9.64 -8.82
N ASP A 184 -2.66 10.20 -7.67
CA ASP A 184 -1.38 10.91 -7.58
C ASP A 184 -0.23 9.93 -7.80
N MET A 185 0.68 10.26 -8.72
CA MET A 185 1.77 9.38 -9.09
C MET A 185 2.76 9.13 -7.93
N ILE A 186 3.07 10.19 -7.16
CA ILE A 186 4.11 10.17 -6.15
C ILE A 186 3.63 9.52 -4.84
N TRP A 187 2.47 9.93 -4.33
CA TRP A 187 1.95 9.44 -3.05
C TRP A 187 1.11 8.18 -3.21
N GLY A 188 0.29 8.14 -4.28
CA GLY A 188 -0.65 7.05 -4.56
C GLY A 188 -0.02 5.97 -5.43
N ALA A 189 -0.03 6.16 -6.75
CA ALA A 189 0.24 5.11 -7.74
C ALA A 189 1.54 4.34 -7.49
N TYR A 190 2.66 5.04 -7.27
CA TYR A 190 3.99 4.45 -7.05
C TYR A 190 4.48 4.61 -5.60
N GLY A 191 3.57 5.03 -4.71
CA GLY A 191 3.79 5.10 -3.26
C GLY A 191 2.99 4.04 -2.54
N ALA A 192 1.92 4.48 -1.86
CA ALA A 192 1.10 3.60 -1.00
C ALA A 192 0.29 2.57 -1.80
N ASN A 193 -0.36 2.96 -2.91
CA ASN A 193 -1.30 2.07 -3.62
C ASN A 193 -0.62 0.82 -4.18
N VAL A 194 0.59 0.92 -4.75
CA VAL A 194 1.28 -0.26 -5.27
C VAL A 194 1.56 -1.27 -4.16
N VAL A 195 1.92 -0.83 -2.96
CA VAL A 195 2.16 -1.72 -1.82
C VAL A 195 0.84 -2.33 -1.33
N GLN A 196 -0.15 -1.49 -1.06
CA GLN A 196 -1.46 -1.89 -0.54
C GLN A 196 -2.12 -2.96 -1.43
N PHE A 197 -2.27 -2.66 -2.72
CA PHE A 197 -2.99 -3.54 -3.63
C PHE A 197 -2.19 -4.78 -4.00
N SER A 198 -0.86 -4.70 -4.16
CA SER A 198 -0.06 -5.90 -4.38
C SER A 198 -0.03 -6.83 -3.17
N MET A 199 -0.13 -6.30 -1.94
CA MET A 199 -0.30 -7.14 -0.74
C MET A 199 -1.68 -7.80 -0.68
N ILE A 200 -2.74 -7.12 -1.13
CA ILE A 200 -4.07 -7.73 -1.30
C ILE A 200 -4.00 -8.85 -2.35
N GLN A 201 -3.33 -8.61 -3.49
CA GLN A 201 -3.15 -9.64 -4.52
C GLN A 201 -2.42 -10.86 -3.98
N GLU A 202 -1.34 -10.65 -3.23
CA GLU A 202 -0.56 -11.71 -2.61
C GLU A 202 -1.37 -12.52 -1.59
N TYR A 203 -2.14 -11.83 -0.74
CA TYR A 203 -3.05 -12.43 0.23
C TYR A 203 -4.09 -13.33 -0.44
N VAL A 204 -4.71 -12.85 -1.52
CA VAL A 204 -5.71 -13.63 -2.27
C VAL A 204 -5.03 -14.81 -2.99
N ALA A 205 -3.87 -14.60 -3.61
CA ALA A 205 -3.11 -15.66 -4.29
C ALA A 205 -2.67 -16.76 -3.31
N ALA A 206 -2.11 -16.39 -2.16
CA ALA A 206 -1.74 -17.32 -1.09
C ALA A 206 -2.96 -18.10 -0.56
N SER A 207 -4.11 -17.42 -0.40
CA SER A 207 -5.36 -18.06 0.04
C SER A 207 -5.89 -19.09 -0.96
N LEU A 208 -5.60 -18.92 -2.24
CA LEU A 208 -6.01 -19.82 -3.33
C LEU A 208 -4.96 -20.90 -3.65
N GLY A 209 -3.73 -20.76 -3.16
CA GLY A 209 -2.63 -21.65 -3.49
C GLY A 209 -2.09 -21.47 -4.91
N VAL A 210 -2.19 -20.27 -5.47
CA VAL A 210 -1.67 -19.90 -6.80
C VAL A 210 -0.58 -18.85 -6.68
N ASN A 211 0.23 -18.70 -7.72
CA ASN A 211 1.24 -17.63 -7.77
C ASN A 211 0.59 -16.26 -8.08
N MET A 212 1.28 -15.18 -7.72
CA MET A 212 0.93 -13.86 -8.21
C MET A 212 1.15 -13.77 -9.72
N GLY A 213 0.18 -13.22 -10.44
CA GLY A 213 0.27 -12.84 -11.84
C GLY A 213 0.62 -11.34 -11.98
N THR A 214 0.15 -10.71 -13.05
CA THR A 214 0.33 -9.27 -13.25
C THR A 214 -0.61 -8.45 -12.37
N TYR A 215 -0.15 -7.25 -12.00
CA TYR A 215 -1.00 -6.22 -11.42
C TYR A 215 -1.14 -5.07 -12.41
N SER A 216 -2.35 -4.77 -12.82
CA SER A 216 -2.68 -3.64 -13.69
C SER A 216 -3.40 -2.56 -12.89
N GLN A 217 -2.84 -1.35 -12.86
CA GLN A 217 -3.43 -0.18 -12.21
C GLN A 217 -3.92 0.80 -13.27
N VAL A 218 -5.23 0.94 -13.43
CA VAL A 218 -5.87 1.86 -14.37
C VAL A 218 -6.22 3.14 -13.64
N SER A 219 -5.63 4.25 -14.05
CA SER A 219 -5.82 5.58 -13.46
C SER A 219 -6.52 6.49 -14.46
N ASN A 220 -7.77 6.90 -14.18
CA ASN A 220 -8.51 7.80 -15.07
C ASN A 220 -7.89 9.21 -15.07
N SER A 221 -7.63 9.78 -13.88
CA SER A 221 -6.78 10.94 -13.69
C SER A 221 -5.44 10.48 -13.11
N PHE A 222 -4.36 10.63 -13.86
CA PHE A 222 -3.00 10.34 -13.44
C PHE A 222 -2.20 11.64 -13.42
N HIS A 223 -1.77 12.05 -12.24
CA HIS A 223 -1.23 13.38 -12.04
C HIS A 223 -0.14 13.43 -10.95
N VAL A 224 0.53 14.57 -10.89
CA VAL A 224 1.37 15.00 -9.76
C VAL A 224 0.96 16.39 -9.33
N TYR A 225 1.02 16.69 -8.04
CA TYR A 225 0.90 18.06 -7.56
C TYR A 225 2.20 18.82 -7.83
N THR A 226 2.08 20.11 -8.15
CA THR A 226 3.22 21.00 -8.44
C THR A 226 3.47 22.02 -7.34
N GLU A 227 2.57 22.09 -6.35
CA GLU A 227 2.59 23.07 -5.27
C GLU A 227 2.51 22.38 -3.89
N GLY A 228 2.97 23.11 -2.87
CA GLY A 228 2.97 22.63 -1.48
C GLY A 228 3.86 21.40 -1.26
N ALA A 229 3.65 20.73 -0.14
CA ALA A 229 4.47 19.56 0.25
C ALA A 229 4.47 18.41 -0.78
N ALA A 230 3.38 18.26 -1.53
CA ALA A 230 3.29 17.25 -2.58
C ALA A 230 4.10 17.66 -3.82
N GLY A 231 4.05 18.95 -4.20
CA GLY A 231 4.91 19.50 -5.24
C GLY A 231 6.39 19.42 -4.90
N ASP A 232 6.75 19.72 -3.66
CA ASP A 232 8.12 19.55 -3.16
C ASP A 232 8.58 18.10 -3.26
N ALA A 233 7.72 17.13 -2.94
CA ALA A 233 8.03 15.72 -3.08
C ALA A 233 8.24 15.30 -4.55
N TYR A 234 7.39 15.82 -5.46
CA TYR A 234 7.55 15.59 -6.89
C TYR A 234 8.87 16.19 -7.40
N ASN A 235 9.17 17.45 -7.07
CA ASN A 235 10.38 18.13 -7.52
C ASN A 235 11.64 17.40 -7.02
N ARG A 236 11.72 17.09 -5.72
CA ARG A 236 12.84 16.31 -5.18
C ARG A 236 13.01 14.96 -5.88
N THR A 237 11.89 14.25 -6.11
CA THR A 237 11.92 12.94 -6.78
C THR A 237 12.39 13.08 -8.21
N ASN A 238 11.89 14.07 -8.95
CA ASN A 238 12.23 14.30 -10.35
C ASN A 238 13.71 14.76 -10.53
N GLU A 239 14.23 15.58 -9.60
CA GLU A 239 15.62 16.06 -9.62
C GLU A 239 16.59 15.01 -9.09
N GLY A 240 16.24 14.32 -8.01
CA GLY A 240 17.09 13.35 -7.33
C GLY A 240 17.04 11.95 -7.92
N PHE A 241 16.09 11.67 -8.80
CA PHE A 241 15.98 10.37 -9.47
C PHE A 241 16.98 10.32 -10.63
N GLN A 242 18.24 10.21 -10.31
CA GLN A 242 19.32 10.09 -11.30
C GLN A 242 19.46 8.66 -11.82
N GLY A 243 18.34 8.08 -12.20
CA GLY A 243 18.22 6.88 -12.97
C GLY A 243 18.64 5.58 -12.28
N ARG A 244 17.75 4.64 -12.22
CA ARG A 244 18.00 3.22 -12.41
C ARG A 244 18.64 2.43 -11.27
N PHE A 245 18.65 2.93 -10.04
CA PHE A 245 18.87 2.00 -8.95
C PHE A 245 17.61 1.12 -8.82
N ASN A 246 17.69 -0.08 -9.33
CA ASN A 246 16.66 -1.10 -9.13
C ASN A 246 17.14 -2.03 -8.02
N PRO A 247 16.61 -1.93 -6.79
CA PRO A 247 17.03 -2.76 -5.67
C PRO A 247 16.90 -4.25 -5.98
N TYR A 248 15.96 -4.61 -6.85
CA TYR A 248 15.66 -6.00 -7.20
C TYR A 248 16.68 -6.68 -8.12
N GLU A 249 17.69 -5.94 -8.61
CA GLU A 249 18.86 -6.54 -9.25
C GLU A 249 19.83 -7.14 -8.23
N SER A 250 19.75 -6.73 -6.96
CA SER A 250 20.60 -7.17 -5.86
C SER A 250 19.86 -7.81 -4.67
N CYS A 251 18.53 -7.78 -4.66
CA CYS A 251 17.74 -8.44 -3.62
C CYS A 251 17.76 -9.96 -3.79
N GLU A 252 18.22 -10.68 -2.79
CA GLU A 252 18.28 -12.14 -2.75
C GLU A 252 17.04 -12.75 -2.05
N CYS A 253 16.51 -12.07 -1.05
CA CYS A 253 15.39 -12.55 -0.26
C CYS A 253 14.17 -11.63 -0.34
N LEU A 254 13.05 -12.19 -0.80
CA LEU A 254 11.71 -11.59 -0.72
C LEU A 254 10.85 -12.45 0.21
N VAL A 255 10.48 -11.91 1.37
CA VAL A 255 9.53 -12.57 2.28
C VAL A 255 8.13 -12.47 1.68
N LYS A 256 7.45 -13.61 1.53
CA LYS A 256 6.15 -13.72 0.86
C LYS A 256 5.14 -14.46 1.73
N MET A 257 3.87 -14.06 1.57
CA MET A 257 2.76 -14.86 2.10
C MET A 257 2.70 -16.20 1.38
N SER A 258 2.67 -17.30 2.11
CA SER A 258 2.60 -18.63 1.53
C SER A 258 1.23 -19.27 1.74
N HIS A 259 0.83 -20.16 0.84
CA HIS A 259 -0.40 -20.94 0.98
C HIS A 259 -0.43 -21.74 2.28
N ALA A 260 0.67 -22.40 2.63
CA ALA A 260 0.79 -23.16 3.88
C ALA A 260 0.72 -22.27 5.13
N GLY A 261 1.21 -21.03 5.02
CA GLY A 261 1.27 -20.06 6.11
C GLY A 261 0.06 -19.14 6.26
N ILE A 262 -0.84 -19.05 5.26
CA ILE A 262 -1.91 -18.04 5.24
C ILE A 262 -2.87 -18.14 6.44
N ARG A 263 -3.11 -19.32 6.95
CA ARG A 263 -3.90 -19.54 8.16
C ARG A 263 -3.26 -18.88 9.37
N TRP A 264 -1.95 -19.00 9.49
CA TRP A 264 -1.16 -18.43 10.58
C TRP A 264 -1.07 -16.90 10.43
N PHE A 265 -0.86 -16.43 9.21
CA PHE A 265 -0.92 -15.00 8.89
C PHE A 265 -2.23 -14.35 9.37
N ASN A 266 -3.37 -14.99 9.09
CA ASN A 266 -4.68 -14.48 9.54
C ASN A 266 -4.83 -14.45 11.07
N GLN A 267 -4.23 -15.41 11.78
CA GLN A 267 -4.25 -15.42 13.24
C GLN A 267 -3.36 -14.32 13.81
N ASP A 268 -2.16 -14.17 13.26
CA ASP A 268 -1.19 -13.17 13.67
C ASP A 268 -1.71 -11.75 13.40
N LEU A 269 -2.35 -11.53 12.24
CA LEU A 269 -2.97 -10.25 11.91
C LEU A 269 -4.03 -9.84 12.94
N LYS A 270 -4.88 -10.78 13.35
CA LYS A 270 -5.89 -10.53 14.41
C LYS A 270 -5.21 -10.27 15.76
N GLN A 271 -4.18 -11.02 16.09
CA GLN A 271 -3.44 -10.88 17.34
C GLN A 271 -2.71 -9.54 17.41
N LEU A 272 -2.08 -9.09 16.31
CA LEU A 272 -1.42 -7.79 16.22
C LEU A 272 -2.37 -6.68 16.64
N PHE A 273 -3.54 -6.61 15.99
CA PHE A 273 -4.49 -5.53 16.26
C PHE A 273 -5.15 -5.66 17.63
N LYS A 274 -5.39 -6.89 18.11
CA LYS A 274 -5.88 -7.08 19.47
C LYS A 274 -4.91 -6.55 20.53
N ILE A 275 -3.62 -6.88 20.40
CA ILE A 275 -2.59 -6.39 21.35
C ILE A 275 -2.46 -4.87 21.23
N TYR A 276 -2.49 -4.34 19.99
CA TYR A 276 -2.43 -2.91 19.77
C TYR A 276 -3.60 -2.17 20.44
N ASP A 277 -4.82 -2.67 20.26
CA ASP A 277 -6.02 -2.06 20.82
C ASP A 277 -6.05 -2.11 22.36
N ASP A 278 -5.55 -3.21 22.94
CA ASP A 278 -5.51 -3.39 24.39
C ASP A 278 -4.36 -2.61 25.06
N PHE A 279 -3.17 -2.52 24.43
CA PHE A 279 -1.92 -2.09 25.11
C PHE A 279 -1.07 -1.11 24.28
N GLY A 280 -1.34 -0.90 23.01
CA GLY A 280 -0.60 -0.01 22.11
C GLY A 280 0.58 -0.64 21.39
N LEU A 281 1.24 0.17 20.54
CA LEU A 281 2.25 -0.29 19.58
C LEU A 281 3.50 -0.86 20.26
N GLY A 282 3.90 -0.29 21.40
CA GLY A 282 5.07 -0.75 22.17
C GLY A 282 4.93 -2.21 22.59
N GLU A 283 3.74 -2.62 23.06
CA GLU A 283 3.49 -3.99 23.51
C GLU A 283 3.49 -4.98 22.37
N VAL A 284 3.00 -4.59 21.18
CA VAL A 284 3.10 -5.45 19.98
C VAL A 284 4.57 -5.78 19.67
N ALA A 285 5.48 -4.82 19.83
CA ALA A 285 6.92 -5.00 19.58
C ALA A 285 7.61 -5.95 20.59
N THR A 286 7.02 -6.18 21.77
CA THR A 286 7.57 -7.09 22.79
C THR A 286 7.20 -8.54 22.56
N VAL A 287 6.22 -8.85 21.71
CA VAL A 287 5.82 -10.23 21.39
C VAL A 287 7.00 -11.00 20.85
N THR A 288 7.29 -12.14 21.47
CA THR A 288 8.49 -12.94 21.17
C THR A 288 8.28 -13.99 20.11
N TYR A 289 7.04 -14.34 19.79
CA TYR A 289 6.71 -15.38 18.83
C TYR A 289 5.43 -15.09 18.06
N TRP A 290 5.51 -15.21 16.75
CA TRP A 290 4.39 -15.21 15.81
C TRP A 290 4.37 -16.54 15.05
N LYS A 291 3.21 -16.94 14.53
CA LYS A 291 3.05 -18.27 13.92
C LYS A 291 3.46 -18.30 12.45
N SER A 292 3.32 -17.17 11.76
CA SER A 292 3.66 -17.10 10.34
C SER A 292 5.05 -16.50 10.14
N ALA A 293 5.81 -17.08 9.23
CA ALA A 293 7.11 -16.55 8.81
C ALA A 293 7.01 -15.10 8.32
N TYR A 294 5.89 -14.73 7.68
CA TYR A 294 5.69 -13.34 7.24
C TYR A 294 5.72 -12.34 8.40
N PHE A 295 5.18 -12.72 9.56
CA PHE A 295 5.24 -11.89 10.76
C PHE A 295 6.59 -11.96 11.46
N GLU A 296 7.20 -13.14 11.57
CA GLU A 296 8.51 -13.32 12.21
C GLU A 296 9.63 -12.64 11.44
N ASP A 297 9.67 -12.82 10.11
CA ASP A 297 10.80 -12.46 9.27
C ASP A 297 10.70 -11.02 8.73
N LEU A 298 9.49 -10.41 8.75
CA LEU A 298 9.26 -9.09 8.20
C LEU A 298 8.53 -8.15 9.17
N VAL A 299 7.28 -8.49 9.58
CA VAL A 299 6.40 -7.53 10.29
C VAL A 299 6.98 -7.14 11.63
N LEU A 300 7.34 -8.14 12.46
CA LEU A 300 7.88 -7.91 13.80
C LEU A 300 9.23 -7.18 13.79
N PRO A 301 10.22 -7.57 12.99
CA PRO A 301 11.48 -6.85 12.91
C PRO A 301 11.31 -5.39 12.48
N MET A 302 10.47 -5.12 11.47
CA MET A 302 10.19 -3.75 11.05
C MET A 302 9.51 -2.94 12.16
N LEU A 303 8.52 -3.53 12.83
CA LEU A 303 7.80 -2.87 13.92
C LEU A 303 8.73 -2.56 15.09
N ARG A 304 9.63 -3.47 15.47
CA ARG A 304 10.66 -3.26 16.49
C ARG A 304 11.60 -2.12 16.11
N ALA A 305 12.13 -2.13 14.88
CA ALA A 305 12.99 -1.06 14.38
C ALA A 305 12.25 0.30 14.45
N TYR A 306 10.96 0.34 14.10
CA TYR A 306 10.16 1.56 14.16
C TYR A 306 9.92 2.05 15.60
N VAL A 307 9.58 1.16 16.53
CA VAL A 307 9.41 1.51 17.95
C VAL A 307 10.72 2.06 18.53
N VAL A 308 11.85 1.42 18.22
CA VAL A 308 13.18 1.92 18.61
C VAL A 308 13.47 3.30 17.99
N TYR A 309 13.09 3.52 16.73
CA TYR A 309 13.18 4.83 16.08
C TYR A 309 12.40 5.91 16.84
N LYS A 310 11.18 5.60 17.25
CA LYS A 310 10.32 6.54 18.01
C LYS A 310 10.90 6.89 19.38
N LEU A 311 11.54 5.93 20.04
CA LEU A 311 12.05 6.09 21.41
C LEU A 311 13.49 6.59 21.48
N HIS A 312 14.34 6.20 20.54
CA HIS A 312 15.79 6.36 20.62
C HIS A 312 16.42 6.97 19.35
N GLY A 313 15.61 7.29 18.35
CA GLY A 313 16.05 7.93 17.10
C GLY A 313 16.61 6.98 16.05
N PRO A 314 16.97 7.53 14.86
CA PRO A 314 17.27 6.74 13.67
C PRO A 314 18.54 5.90 13.79
N THR A 315 19.60 6.42 14.41
CA THR A 315 20.88 5.69 14.58
C THR A 315 20.68 4.38 15.36
N ARG A 316 19.94 4.44 16.46
CA ARG A 316 19.66 3.24 17.26
C ARG A 316 18.76 2.26 16.52
N ALA A 317 17.76 2.78 15.80
CA ALA A 317 16.87 1.94 14.98
C ALA A 317 17.61 1.16 13.89
N SER A 318 18.65 1.74 13.30
CA SER A 318 19.42 1.09 12.23
C SER A 318 20.08 -0.22 12.68
N GLU A 319 20.38 -0.38 13.97
CA GLU A 319 20.95 -1.61 14.53
C GLU A 319 19.96 -2.80 14.48
N TYR A 320 18.66 -2.51 14.38
CA TYR A 320 17.60 -3.51 14.31
C TYR A 320 17.28 -3.97 12.88
N LEU A 321 17.83 -3.30 11.86
CA LEU A 321 17.52 -3.64 10.47
C LEU A 321 18.06 -5.01 10.05
N SER A 322 19.12 -5.49 10.69
CA SER A 322 19.69 -6.82 10.41
C SER A 322 18.74 -7.98 10.71
N PHE A 323 17.69 -7.75 11.51
CA PHE A 323 16.67 -8.75 11.80
C PHE A 323 15.56 -8.82 10.74
N ILE A 324 15.52 -7.88 9.77
CA ILE A 324 14.57 -7.91 8.65
C ILE A 324 15.13 -8.82 7.58
N GLU A 325 14.51 -9.99 7.38
CA GLU A 325 14.97 -10.98 6.39
C GLU A 325 14.67 -10.53 4.95
N ALA A 326 13.62 -9.75 4.74
CA ALA A 326 13.27 -9.22 3.42
C ALA A 326 14.23 -8.11 2.99
N ASP A 327 15.10 -8.38 2.01
CA ASP A 327 16.16 -7.45 1.57
C ASP A 327 15.62 -6.12 1.06
N ASP A 328 14.55 -6.14 0.28
CA ASP A 328 13.93 -4.94 -0.29
C ASP A 328 13.38 -4.02 0.81
N TRP A 329 12.70 -4.57 1.80
CA TRP A 329 12.19 -3.82 2.94
C TRP A 329 13.32 -3.32 3.84
N ARG A 330 14.35 -4.14 4.07
CA ARG A 330 15.54 -3.74 4.84
C ARG A 330 16.24 -2.56 4.19
N MET A 331 16.46 -2.60 2.87
CA MET A 331 17.07 -1.51 2.10
C MET A 331 16.24 -0.23 2.17
N ALA A 332 14.92 -0.32 2.02
CA ALA A 332 14.05 0.84 2.12
C ALA A 332 14.08 1.46 3.53
N CYS A 333 14.06 0.63 4.58
CA CYS A 333 14.17 1.09 5.96
C CYS A 333 15.51 1.78 6.23
N ALA A 334 16.62 1.22 5.72
CA ALA A 334 17.95 1.82 5.84
C ALA A 334 17.99 3.19 5.17
N THR A 335 17.58 3.28 3.91
CA THR A 335 17.51 4.54 3.15
C THR A 335 16.67 5.60 3.86
N TRP A 336 15.52 5.19 4.42
CA TRP A 336 14.62 6.09 5.12
C TRP A 336 15.21 6.60 6.45
N LEU A 337 15.88 5.75 7.23
CA LEU A 337 16.54 6.13 8.48
C LEU A 337 17.76 7.00 8.25
N GLU A 338 18.58 6.72 7.23
CA GLU A 338 19.76 7.52 6.84
C GLU A 338 19.37 8.97 6.52
N THR A 339 18.25 9.17 5.81
CA THR A 339 17.74 10.53 5.53
C THR A 339 17.45 11.29 6.83
N ARG A 340 17.00 10.62 7.89
CA ARG A 340 16.70 11.22 9.19
C ARG A 340 17.95 11.52 10.00
N VAL A 341 18.96 10.66 9.95
CA VAL A 341 20.30 10.93 10.54
C VAL A 341 20.90 12.18 9.92
N THR A 342 20.89 12.27 8.58
CA THR A 342 21.45 13.42 7.86
C THR A 342 20.74 14.74 8.21
N ASN A 343 19.44 14.70 8.42
CA ASN A 343 18.67 15.89 8.80
C ASN A 343 18.90 16.31 10.25
N MET A 344 19.18 15.37 11.17
CA MET A 344 19.54 15.70 12.55
C MET A 344 20.90 16.39 12.67
N GLY A 345 21.85 16.07 11.78
CA GLY A 345 23.17 16.71 11.74
C GLY A 345 23.18 18.14 11.15
N LYS A 346 22.04 18.61 10.62
CA LYS A 346 21.88 19.96 10.04
C LYS A 346 21.17 20.94 10.99
N LEU A 347 20.67 20.47 12.14
CA LEU A 347 20.08 21.26 13.21
C LEU A 347 21.11 21.54 14.30
#